data_a93951571fd04af0eaee73959a55c4c9
#
_entry.id   a93951571fd04af0eaee73959a55c4c9
#
_cell.length_a   1.000
_cell.length_b   1.000
_cell.length_c   1.000
_cell.angle_alpha   90.00
_cell.angle_beta   90.00
_cell.angle_gamma   90.00
#
_symmetry.space_group_name_H-M   'P 1'
#
loop_
_entity.id
_entity.type
_entity.pdbx_description
1 polymer ?
#
loop_
_entity_poly.entity_id
_entity_poly.type
_entity_poly.pdbx_seq_one_letter_code
_entity_poly.pdbx_strand_id
1 'polypeptide(L)'
;SWTLDNFRIAWEGAPWLKYFRNTFVLVTVVLIGQFIITTLAGFAFAQVNFPGKDLVFILVLLQLFILPEVLIVENYAMVSRLGLFDSVLGVGMPYMASAFGIFLMRQAFKSVPIELHEAARIEGCSWFGILLKVYVPLAKPTYLAYALVSVSTHWNNFLWPLIVTNSEDTRPLTVGLSIFGAPENGVDISIISAATLMSIAPLLITFLIFQRQFVQAFLRTGIK
;
A
#
# COMPACT_ATOMS: atom_id res chain seq x y z
N SER A 1 -40.54 -0.46 2.31
CA SER A 1 -39.96 0.41 3.36
C SER A 1 -38.46 0.33 3.31
N TRP A 2 -37.80 1.44 3.31
CA TRP A 2 -36.33 1.50 3.44
C TRP A 2 -35.99 1.14 4.88
N THR A 3 -35.30 0.01 5.11
CA THR A 3 -34.91 -0.42 6.45
C THR A 3 -33.37 -0.51 6.52
N LEU A 4 -32.81 -0.26 7.69
CA LEU A 4 -31.41 -0.44 8.00
C LEU A 4 -31.11 -1.83 8.59
N ASP A 5 -32.11 -2.72 8.58
CA ASP A 5 -31.99 -4.06 9.19
C ASP A 5 -30.86 -4.89 8.56
N ASN A 6 -30.64 -4.77 7.25
CA ASN A 6 -29.55 -5.46 6.57
C ASN A 6 -28.16 -5.06 7.08
N PHE A 7 -27.99 -3.78 7.46
CA PHE A 7 -26.72 -3.32 8.06
C PHE A 7 -26.54 -3.91 9.46
N ARG A 8 -27.63 -3.99 10.25
CA ARG A 8 -27.57 -4.62 11.58
C ARG A 8 -27.24 -6.10 11.46
N ILE A 9 -27.93 -6.84 10.60
CA ILE A 9 -27.69 -8.26 10.37
C ILE A 9 -26.25 -8.50 9.88
N ALA A 10 -25.79 -7.69 8.93
CA ALA A 10 -24.41 -7.77 8.45
C ALA A 10 -23.40 -7.49 9.58
N TRP A 11 -23.66 -6.50 10.43
CA TRP A 11 -22.78 -6.15 11.55
C TRP A 11 -22.69 -7.27 12.60
N GLU A 12 -23.82 -7.86 12.95
CA GLU A 12 -23.92 -8.94 13.93
C GLU A 12 -23.35 -10.27 13.37
N GLY A 13 -23.31 -10.43 12.04
CA GLY A 13 -22.89 -11.65 11.36
C GLY A 13 -21.38 -11.89 11.28
N ALA A 14 -20.53 -10.93 11.67
CA ALA A 14 -19.07 -11.07 11.61
C ALA A 14 -18.34 -10.23 12.67
N PRO A 15 -17.10 -10.62 13.05
CA PRO A 15 -16.28 -9.86 13.99
C PRO A 15 -15.60 -8.65 13.32
N TRP A 16 -16.40 -7.67 12.86
CA TRP A 16 -15.97 -6.51 12.09
C TRP A 16 -14.81 -5.74 12.68
N LEU A 17 -14.81 -5.52 14.00
CA LEU A 17 -13.75 -4.78 14.68
C LEU A 17 -12.40 -5.47 14.53
N LYS A 18 -12.36 -6.81 14.56
CA LYS A 18 -11.14 -7.58 14.30
C LYS A 18 -10.67 -7.39 12.85
N TYR A 19 -11.58 -7.54 11.88
CA TYR A 19 -11.25 -7.44 10.46
C TYR A 19 -10.79 -6.02 10.08
N PHE A 20 -11.45 -4.98 10.60
CA PHE A 20 -11.00 -3.60 10.43
C PHE A 20 -9.61 -3.39 11.05
N ARG A 21 -9.40 -3.82 12.29
CA ARG A 21 -8.10 -3.72 12.95
C ARG A 21 -7.01 -4.40 12.12
N ASN A 22 -7.25 -5.62 11.66
CA ASN A 22 -6.28 -6.39 10.89
C ASN A 22 -5.94 -5.69 9.56
N THR A 23 -6.95 -5.17 8.86
CA THR A 23 -6.74 -4.40 7.63
C THR A 23 -5.97 -3.11 7.90
N PHE A 24 -6.33 -2.33 8.94
CA PHE A 24 -5.60 -1.12 9.30
C PHE A 24 -4.15 -1.40 9.65
N VAL A 25 -3.88 -2.43 10.44
CA VAL A 25 -2.51 -2.84 10.80
C VAL A 25 -1.76 -3.27 9.55
N LEU A 26 -2.36 -4.10 8.70
CA LEU A 26 -1.77 -4.57 7.47
C LEU A 26 -1.36 -3.41 6.55
N VAL A 27 -2.32 -2.53 6.20
CA VAL A 27 -2.03 -1.42 5.26
C VAL A 27 -1.02 -0.44 5.84
N THR A 28 -1.03 -0.23 7.16
CA THR A 28 -0.06 0.64 7.84
C THR A 28 1.34 0.05 7.80
N VAL A 29 1.49 -1.23 8.14
CA VAL A 29 2.79 -1.92 8.13
C VAL A 29 3.37 -1.96 6.71
N VAL A 30 2.55 -2.29 5.71
CA VAL A 30 2.97 -2.29 4.31
C VAL A 30 3.38 -0.89 3.87
N LEU A 31 2.58 0.14 4.16
CA LEU A 31 2.87 1.53 3.79
C LEU A 31 4.18 2.04 4.40
N ILE A 32 4.42 1.76 5.68
CA ILE A 32 5.68 2.13 6.36
C ILE A 32 6.86 1.43 5.69
N GLY A 33 6.77 0.11 5.47
CA GLY A 33 7.82 -0.65 4.77
C GLY A 33 8.09 -0.11 3.37
N GLN A 34 7.02 0.17 2.61
CA GLN A 34 7.12 0.78 1.29
C GLN A 34 7.76 2.16 1.34
N PHE A 35 7.38 3.03 2.28
CA PHE A 35 7.99 4.35 2.40
C PHE A 35 9.49 4.27 2.67
N ILE A 36 9.92 3.39 3.55
CA ILE A 36 11.34 3.21 3.85
C ILE A 36 12.10 2.74 2.59
N ILE A 37 11.64 1.65 1.97
CA ILE A 37 12.32 1.03 0.83
C ILE A 37 12.30 1.96 -0.39
N THR A 38 11.14 2.54 -0.72
CA THR A 38 11.00 3.39 -1.92
C THR A 38 11.73 4.71 -1.78
N THR A 39 11.81 5.27 -0.57
CA THR A 39 12.58 6.48 -0.29
C THR A 39 14.08 6.23 -0.49
N LEU A 40 14.61 5.19 0.14
CA LEU A 40 16.03 4.88 0.06
C LEU A 40 16.44 4.49 -1.37
N ALA A 41 15.69 3.61 -2.01
CA ALA A 41 15.95 3.20 -3.39
C ALA A 41 15.75 4.35 -4.38
N GLY A 42 14.65 5.12 -4.25
CA GLY A 42 14.37 6.28 -5.09
C GLY A 42 15.45 7.34 -4.99
N PHE A 43 15.97 7.60 -3.78
CA PHE A 43 17.09 8.52 -3.56
C PHE A 43 18.39 8.00 -4.18
N ALA A 44 18.71 6.72 -3.98
CA ALA A 44 19.90 6.10 -4.58
C ALA A 44 19.85 6.20 -6.11
N PHE A 45 18.71 5.85 -6.72
CA PHE A 45 18.55 5.95 -8.18
C PHE A 45 18.44 7.39 -8.71
N ALA A 46 18.10 8.36 -7.88
CA ALA A 46 18.05 9.76 -8.28
C ALA A 46 19.43 10.45 -8.17
N GLN A 47 20.13 10.27 -7.05
CA GLN A 47 21.24 11.13 -6.64
C GLN A 47 22.58 10.42 -6.58
N VAL A 48 22.61 9.10 -6.34
CA VAL A 48 23.87 8.37 -6.26
C VAL A 48 24.30 7.89 -7.65
N ASN A 49 25.58 8.05 -7.98
CA ASN A 49 26.16 7.52 -9.21
C ASN A 49 26.90 6.22 -8.89
N PHE A 50 26.47 5.13 -9.51
CA PHE A 50 27.10 3.82 -9.42
C PHE A 50 27.04 3.10 -10.77
N PRO A 51 28.00 2.18 -11.07
CA PRO A 51 28.01 1.46 -12.33
C PRO A 51 26.78 0.56 -12.46
N GLY A 52 26.16 0.54 -13.65
CA GLY A 52 24.97 -0.27 -13.93
C GLY A 52 23.65 0.28 -13.39
N LYS A 53 23.63 1.51 -12.83
CA LYS A 53 22.46 2.16 -12.22
C LYS A 53 21.21 2.06 -13.10
N ASP A 54 21.32 2.41 -14.38
CA ASP A 54 20.17 2.45 -15.29
C ASP A 54 19.68 1.03 -15.61
N LEU A 55 20.61 0.06 -15.76
CA LEU A 55 20.25 -1.34 -15.95
C LEU A 55 19.50 -1.89 -14.73
N VAL A 56 20.02 -1.67 -13.52
CA VAL A 56 19.36 -2.11 -12.28
C VAL A 56 17.99 -1.44 -12.13
N PHE A 57 17.88 -0.16 -12.46
CA PHE A 57 16.59 0.52 -12.43
C PHE A 57 15.58 -0.07 -13.42
N ILE A 58 16.00 -0.39 -14.65
CA ILE A 58 15.16 -1.08 -15.63
C ILE A 58 14.70 -2.44 -15.10
N LEU A 59 15.62 -3.22 -14.50
CA LEU A 59 15.27 -4.52 -13.88
C LEU A 59 14.24 -4.37 -12.76
N VAL A 60 14.35 -3.33 -11.93
CA VAL A 60 13.30 -3.01 -10.93
C VAL A 60 11.97 -2.72 -11.61
N LEU A 61 11.96 -1.95 -12.69
CA LEU A 61 10.73 -1.61 -13.41
C LEU A 61 10.09 -2.81 -14.11
N LEU A 62 10.84 -3.87 -14.44
CA LEU A 62 10.26 -5.11 -14.99
C LEU A 62 9.24 -5.75 -14.03
N GLN A 63 9.36 -5.52 -12.72
CA GLN A 63 8.35 -5.96 -11.75
C GLN A 63 6.94 -5.45 -12.08
N LEU A 64 6.81 -4.29 -12.72
CA LEU A 64 5.50 -3.71 -13.08
C LEU A 64 4.75 -4.54 -14.14
N PHE A 65 5.46 -5.39 -14.88
CA PHE A 65 4.89 -6.27 -15.88
C PHE A 65 4.56 -7.67 -15.35
N ILE A 66 4.98 -7.97 -14.12
CA ILE A 66 4.73 -9.26 -13.48
C ILE A 66 3.49 -9.12 -12.60
N LEU A 67 2.44 -9.84 -12.94
CA LEU A 67 1.23 -9.90 -12.13
C LEU A 67 1.54 -10.59 -10.80
N PRO A 68 1.11 -10.04 -9.65
CA PRO A 68 1.34 -10.63 -8.33
C PRO A 68 0.85 -12.07 -8.21
N GLU A 69 -0.20 -12.42 -8.94
CA GLU A 69 -0.81 -13.75 -8.95
C GLU A 69 0.12 -14.83 -9.50
N VAL A 70 1.03 -14.48 -10.39
CA VAL A 70 2.03 -15.42 -10.95
C VAL A 70 3.01 -15.88 -9.86
N LEU A 71 3.26 -15.05 -8.86
CA LEU A 71 4.24 -15.31 -7.79
C LEU A 71 3.59 -15.91 -6.53
N ILE A 72 2.31 -16.26 -6.56
CA ILE A 72 1.58 -16.75 -5.36
C ILE A 72 2.24 -17.98 -4.76
N VAL A 73 2.62 -18.97 -5.58
CA VAL A 73 3.17 -20.24 -5.12
C VAL A 73 4.53 -20.02 -4.46
N GLU A 74 5.40 -19.23 -5.08
CA GLU A 74 6.73 -18.91 -4.57
C GLU A 74 6.66 -18.07 -3.29
N ASN A 75 5.76 -17.08 -3.27
CA ASN A 75 5.52 -16.27 -2.08
C ASN A 75 5.00 -17.11 -0.93
N TYR A 76 4.06 -18.03 -1.20
CA TYR A 76 3.54 -18.95 -0.19
C TYR A 76 4.65 -19.85 0.37
N ALA A 77 5.46 -20.44 -0.50
CA ALA A 77 6.57 -21.29 -0.08
C ALA A 77 7.59 -20.50 0.77
N MET A 78 7.89 -19.24 0.38
CA MET A 78 8.80 -18.39 1.13
C MET A 78 8.24 -18.01 2.51
N VAL A 79 7.00 -17.51 2.56
CA VAL A 79 6.32 -17.13 3.80
C VAL A 79 6.22 -18.32 4.77
N SER A 80 5.91 -19.52 4.24
CA SER A 80 5.83 -20.74 5.04
C SER A 80 7.20 -21.14 5.60
N ARG A 81 8.26 -21.07 4.78
CA ARG A 81 9.63 -21.36 5.24
C ARG A 81 10.13 -20.40 6.31
N LEU A 82 9.70 -19.14 6.25
CA LEU A 82 10.03 -18.12 7.26
C LEU A 82 9.18 -18.23 8.53
N GLY A 83 8.20 -19.14 8.57
CA GLY A 83 7.28 -19.28 9.71
C GLY A 83 6.32 -18.10 9.87
N LEU A 84 6.06 -17.35 8.79
CA LEU A 84 5.20 -16.14 8.79
C LEU A 84 3.79 -16.43 8.30
N PHE A 85 3.44 -17.70 8.09
CA PHE A 85 2.07 -18.09 7.75
C PHE A 85 1.09 -17.62 8.84
N ASP A 86 -0.10 -17.22 8.45
CA ASP A 86 -1.14 -16.70 9.34
C ASP A 86 -0.68 -15.51 10.20
N SER A 87 0.04 -14.58 9.59
CA SER A 87 0.52 -13.35 10.24
C SER A 87 0.40 -12.13 9.35
N VAL A 88 0.30 -10.94 9.97
CA VAL A 88 0.28 -9.65 9.24
C VAL A 88 1.55 -9.47 8.40
N LEU A 89 2.71 -9.90 8.93
CA LEU A 89 3.97 -9.83 8.18
C LEU A 89 3.97 -10.77 6.97
N GLY A 90 3.42 -11.97 7.10
CA GLY A 90 3.29 -12.91 5.99
C GLY A 90 2.41 -12.37 4.87
N VAL A 91 1.33 -11.64 5.21
CA VAL A 91 0.49 -10.96 4.21
C VAL A 91 1.23 -9.77 3.59
N GLY A 92 1.92 -8.96 4.39
CA GLY A 92 2.49 -7.68 3.95
C GLY A 92 3.84 -7.78 3.26
N MET A 93 4.67 -8.77 3.63
CA MET A 93 6.07 -8.87 3.21
C MET A 93 6.28 -8.85 1.69
N PRO A 94 5.52 -9.58 0.86
CA PRO A 94 5.68 -9.55 -0.60
C PRO A 94 5.45 -8.17 -1.23
N TYR A 95 4.74 -7.30 -0.54
CA TYR A 95 4.34 -5.98 -1.03
C TYR A 95 5.23 -4.83 -0.53
N MET A 96 6.16 -5.06 0.38
CA MET A 96 7.01 -4.00 0.95
C MET A 96 7.93 -3.34 -0.06
N ALA A 97 8.37 -4.08 -1.08
CA ALA A 97 9.13 -3.52 -2.19
C ALA A 97 8.20 -3.23 -3.38
N SER A 98 8.08 -1.96 -3.74
CA SER A 98 7.21 -1.50 -4.82
C SER A 98 8.00 -0.79 -5.90
N ALA A 99 8.09 -1.38 -7.09
CA ALA A 99 8.74 -0.76 -8.25
C ALA A 99 8.05 0.56 -8.64
N PHE A 100 6.72 0.63 -8.56
CA PHE A 100 5.97 1.85 -8.79
C PHE A 100 6.33 2.96 -7.80
N GLY A 101 6.42 2.62 -6.51
CA GLY A 101 6.85 3.56 -5.48
C GLY A 101 8.28 4.04 -5.69
N ILE A 102 9.22 3.14 -6.03
CA ILE A 102 10.62 3.50 -6.34
C ILE A 102 10.67 4.45 -7.54
N PHE A 103 9.90 4.15 -8.59
CA PHE A 103 9.80 5.02 -9.77
C PHE A 103 9.30 6.42 -9.41
N LEU A 104 8.18 6.53 -8.67
CA LEU A 104 7.62 7.82 -8.28
C LEU A 104 8.58 8.64 -7.41
N MET A 105 9.22 8.01 -6.41
CA MET A 105 10.17 8.69 -5.52
C MET A 105 11.41 9.14 -6.30
N ARG A 106 11.94 8.29 -7.21
CA ARG A 106 13.04 8.70 -8.09
C ARG A 106 12.67 9.93 -8.93
N GLN A 107 11.48 9.96 -9.53
CA GLN A 107 11.06 11.13 -10.34
C GLN A 107 10.91 12.38 -9.47
N ALA A 108 10.27 12.26 -8.30
CA ALA A 108 10.14 13.36 -7.35
C ALA A 108 11.50 13.90 -6.90
N PHE A 109 12.44 13.02 -6.59
CA PHE A 109 13.79 13.42 -6.16
C PHE A 109 14.64 14.00 -7.29
N LYS A 110 14.44 13.55 -8.53
CA LYS A 110 15.09 14.17 -9.70
C LYS A 110 14.57 15.58 -10.01
N SER A 111 13.37 15.92 -9.60
CA SER A 111 12.81 17.26 -9.80
C SER A 111 13.27 18.30 -8.76
N VAL A 112 13.98 17.88 -7.72
CA VAL A 112 14.56 18.78 -6.72
C VAL A 112 15.74 19.52 -7.33
N PRO A 113 15.78 20.86 -7.25
CA PRO A 113 16.91 21.65 -7.73
C PRO A 113 18.22 21.21 -7.07
N ILE A 114 19.27 21.05 -7.89
CA ILE A 114 20.57 20.55 -7.42
C ILE A 114 21.23 21.52 -6.43
N GLU A 115 20.94 22.80 -6.56
CA GLU A 115 21.45 23.88 -5.70
C GLU A 115 21.08 23.65 -4.22
N LEU A 116 19.90 23.09 -3.96
CA LEU A 116 19.47 22.75 -2.59
C LEU A 116 20.29 21.60 -2.00
N HIS A 117 20.64 20.63 -2.84
CA HIS A 117 21.52 19.54 -2.44
C HIS A 117 22.93 20.04 -2.12
N GLU A 118 23.48 20.90 -3.01
CA GLU A 118 24.82 21.47 -2.85
C GLU A 118 24.90 22.39 -1.64
N ALA A 119 23.90 23.23 -1.40
CA ALA A 119 23.82 24.08 -0.22
C ALA A 119 23.83 23.25 1.07
N ALA A 120 23.03 22.19 1.13
CA ALA A 120 23.01 21.31 2.31
C ALA A 120 24.37 20.58 2.52
N ARG A 121 25.07 20.26 1.45
CA ARG A 121 26.44 19.69 1.54
C ARG A 121 27.45 20.70 2.08
N ILE A 122 27.40 21.96 1.63
CA ILE A 122 28.27 23.04 2.13
C ILE A 122 28.02 23.28 3.61
N GLU A 123 26.75 23.17 4.08
CA GLU A 123 26.40 23.25 5.50
C GLU A 123 26.81 22.01 6.32
N GLY A 124 27.49 21.02 5.70
CA GLY A 124 27.98 19.83 6.38
C GLY A 124 26.97 18.73 6.63
N CYS A 125 25.81 18.76 5.98
CA CYS A 125 24.81 17.69 6.10
C CYS A 125 25.33 16.37 5.54
N SER A 126 25.11 15.27 6.28
CA SER A 126 25.35 13.92 5.77
C SER A 126 24.35 13.56 4.66
N TRP A 127 24.64 12.55 3.84
CA TRP A 127 23.72 12.05 2.81
C TRP A 127 22.31 11.76 3.34
N PHE A 128 22.22 11.12 4.50
CA PHE A 128 20.96 10.82 5.15
C PHE A 128 20.28 12.09 5.68
N GLY A 129 21.06 13.05 6.17
CA GLY A 129 20.56 14.38 6.57
C GLY A 129 19.96 15.15 5.40
N ILE A 130 20.62 15.12 4.23
CA ILE A 130 20.13 15.74 3.00
C ILE A 130 18.81 15.07 2.55
N LEU A 131 18.77 13.73 2.54
CA LEU A 131 17.55 12.99 2.22
C LEU A 131 16.37 13.45 3.08
N LEU A 132 16.53 13.46 4.40
CA LEU A 132 15.44 13.74 5.35
C LEU A 132 15.06 15.22 5.43
N LYS A 133 16.04 16.15 5.28
CA LYS A 133 15.80 17.59 5.44
C LYS A 133 15.45 18.31 4.14
N VAL A 134 15.88 17.78 2.99
CA VAL A 134 15.66 18.42 1.68
C VAL A 134 14.68 17.61 0.84
N TYR A 135 15.02 16.37 0.51
CA TYR A 135 14.26 15.59 -0.47
C TYR A 135 12.90 15.13 0.02
N VAL A 136 12.84 14.54 1.23
CA VAL A 136 11.57 14.05 1.79
C VAL A 136 10.54 15.16 1.97
N PRO A 137 10.86 16.34 2.54
CA PRO A 137 9.90 17.44 2.65
C PRO A 137 9.39 17.96 1.31
N LEU A 138 10.25 18.08 0.31
CA LEU A 138 9.86 18.55 -1.02
C LEU A 138 9.03 17.53 -1.79
N ALA A 139 9.20 16.24 -1.52
CA ALA A 139 8.43 15.16 -2.14
C ALA A 139 7.12 14.84 -1.41
N LYS A 140 6.71 15.57 -0.36
CA LYS A 140 5.46 15.32 0.38
C LYS A 140 4.23 15.06 -0.50
N PRO A 141 3.97 15.84 -1.58
CA PRO A 141 2.81 15.56 -2.44
C PRO A 141 2.88 14.17 -3.08
N THR A 142 4.07 13.73 -3.48
CA THR A 142 4.29 12.40 -4.08
C THR A 142 4.06 11.30 -3.05
N TYR A 143 4.52 11.48 -1.80
CA TYR A 143 4.25 10.54 -0.71
C TYR A 143 2.76 10.39 -0.44
N LEU A 144 2.00 11.49 -0.41
CA LEU A 144 0.56 11.46 -0.21
C LEU A 144 -0.16 10.75 -1.37
N ALA A 145 0.22 11.04 -2.62
CA ALA A 145 -0.35 10.37 -3.78
C ALA A 145 -0.06 8.87 -3.77
N TYR A 146 1.18 8.48 -3.47
CA TYR A 146 1.56 7.08 -3.37
C TYR A 146 0.86 6.37 -2.20
N ALA A 147 0.73 7.02 -1.04
CA ALA A 147 0.02 6.47 0.11
C ALA A 147 -1.42 6.11 -0.23
N LEU A 148 -2.14 6.99 -0.94
CA LEU A 148 -3.52 6.71 -1.36
C LEU A 148 -3.61 5.50 -2.28
N VAL A 149 -2.70 5.39 -3.25
CA VAL A 149 -2.65 4.23 -4.15
C VAL A 149 -2.33 2.95 -3.35
N SER A 150 -1.32 2.98 -2.50
CA SER A 150 -0.90 1.83 -1.70
C SER A 150 -2.01 1.37 -0.75
N VAL A 151 -2.58 2.29 0.03
CA VAL A 151 -3.67 1.98 0.96
C VAL A 151 -4.87 1.40 0.22
N SER A 152 -5.29 2.02 -0.89
CA SER A 152 -6.41 1.51 -1.69
C SER A 152 -6.15 0.11 -2.24
N THR A 153 -4.96 -0.13 -2.77
CA THR A 153 -4.57 -1.44 -3.34
C THR A 153 -4.58 -2.53 -2.26
N HIS A 154 -3.95 -2.28 -1.12
CA HIS A 154 -3.82 -3.29 -0.07
C HIS A 154 -5.08 -3.45 0.78
N TRP A 155 -5.91 -2.41 0.88
CA TRP A 155 -7.24 -2.49 1.49
C TRP A 155 -8.15 -3.46 0.73
N ASN A 156 -8.09 -3.43 -0.61
CA ASN A 156 -8.93 -4.25 -1.47
C ASN A 156 -8.31 -5.60 -1.84
N ASN A 157 -7.10 -5.90 -1.36
CA ASN A 157 -6.45 -7.16 -1.67
C ASN A 157 -7.20 -8.34 -1.02
N PHE A 158 -7.51 -9.35 -1.82
CA PHE A 158 -8.31 -10.49 -1.40
C PHE A 158 -7.56 -11.82 -1.54
N LEU A 159 -7.04 -12.09 -2.74
CA LEU A 159 -6.57 -13.43 -3.11
C LEU A 159 -5.38 -13.88 -2.26
N TRP A 160 -4.36 -13.03 -2.12
CA TRP A 160 -3.18 -13.38 -1.34
C TRP A 160 -3.48 -13.53 0.17
N PRO A 161 -4.18 -12.58 0.82
CA PRO A 161 -4.60 -12.76 2.21
C PRO A 161 -5.46 -14.02 2.43
N LEU A 162 -6.34 -14.37 1.48
CA LEU A 162 -7.16 -15.57 1.56
C LEU A 162 -6.31 -16.84 1.64
N ILE A 163 -5.19 -16.88 0.92
CA ILE A 163 -4.31 -18.04 0.85
C ILE A 163 -3.40 -18.14 2.09
N VAL A 164 -2.95 -17.00 2.63
CA VAL A 164 -1.89 -16.97 3.65
C VAL A 164 -2.41 -16.75 5.08
N THR A 165 -3.71 -16.45 5.25
CA THR A 165 -4.35 -16.33 6.58
C THR A 165 -5.34 -17.45 6.81
N ASN A 166 -5.39 -17.95 8.07
CA ASN A 166 -6.29 -19.03 8.45
C ASN A 166 -7.17 -18.66 9.64
N SER A 167 -6.68 -17.86 10.59
CA SER A 167 -7.41 -17.48 11.79
C SER A 167 -8.19 -16.18 11.63
N GLU A 168 -9.26 -16.00 12.40
CA GLU A 168 -10.02 -14.74 12.46
C GLU A 168 -9.16 -13.56 12.97
N ASP A 169 -8.14 -13.86 13.78
CA ASP A 169 -7.28 -12.85 14.38
C ASP A 169 -6.30 -12.22 13.38
N THR A 170 -6.10 -12.84 12.21
CA THR A 170 -5.21 -12.36 11.14
C THR A 170 -5.94 -11.98 9.86
N ARG A 171 -7.16 -12.51 9.64
CA ARG A 171 -7.94 -12.23 8.44
C ARG A 171 -8.21 -10.75 8.26
N PRO A 172 -7.88 -10.16 7.10
CA PRO A 172 -8.30 -8.81 6.76
C PRO A 172 -9.77 -8.77 6.34
N LEU A 173 -10.28 -7.56 6.20
CA LEU A 173 -11.68 -7.26 5.94
C LEU A 173 -12.24 -7.93 4.69
N THR A 174 -11.48 -7.94 3.59
CA THR A 174 -11.89 -8.56 2.31
C THR A 174 -12.09 -10.06 2.42
N VAL A 175 -11.22 -10.74 3.16
CA VAL A 175 -11.35 -12.19 3.43
C VAL A 175 -12.52 -12.44 4.37
N GLY A 176 -12.70 -11.61 5.41
CA GLY A 176 -13.85 -11.71 6.30
C GLY A 176 -15.19 -11.51 5.57
N LEU A 177 -15.22 -10.61 4.58
CA LEU A 177 -16.41 -10.35 3.78
C LEU A 177 -16.86 -11.57 2.96
N SER A 178 -15.96 -12.46 2.59
CA SER A 178 -16.30 -13.68 1.82
C SER A 178 -17.25 -14.62 2.55
N ILE A 179 -17.37 -14.53 3.88
CA ILE A 179 -18.30 -15.32 4.70
C ILE A 179 -19.75 -15.09 4.28
N PHE A 180 -20.09 -13.84 3.91
CA PHE A 180 -21.45 -13.48 3.49
C PHE A 180 -21.83 -13.99 2.10
N GLY A 181 -20.83 -14.36 1.29
CA GLY A 181 -21.03 -14.95 -0.04
C GLY A 181 -20.95 -16.48 -0.05
N ALA A 182 -20.74 -17.13 1.10
CA ALA A 182 -20.65 -18.57 1.18
C ALA A 182 -22.01 -19.23 0.95
N PRO A 183 -22.12 -20.20 0.02
CA PRO A 183 -23.41 -20.87 -0.31
C PRO A 183 -24.08 -21.55 0.88
N GLU A 184 -23.30 -21.95 1.87
CA GLU A 184 -23.74 -22.67 3.07
C GLU A 184 -24.64 -21.80 3.98
N ASN A 185 -24.47 -20.48 3.91
CA ASN A 185 -25.24 -19.52 4.74
C ASN A 185 -26.47 -18.93 4.04
N GLY A 186 -26.75 -19.37 2.80
CA GLY A 186 -27.74 -18.73 1.93
C GLY A 186 -27.26 -17.35 1.44
N VAL A 187 -27.22 -17.16 0.13
CA VAL A 187 -26.75 -15.91 -0.48
C VAL A 187 -27.86 -14.85 -0.42
N ASP A 188 -27.81 -13.95 0.55
CA ASP A 188 -28.66 -12.75 0.56
C ASP A 188 -27.89 -11.55 0.00
N ILE A 189 -28.22 -11.15 -1.22
CA ILE A 189 -27.57 -10.04 -1.92
C ILE A 189 -27.69 -8.73 -1.15
N SER A 190 -28.77 -8.53 -0.38
CA SER A 190 -28.99 -7.30 0.38
C SER A 190 -28.02 -7.20 1.55
N ILE A 191 -27.79 -8.32 2.25
CA ILE A 191 -26.83 -8.40 3.37
C ILE A 191 -25.39 -8.25 2.84
N ILE A 192 -25.04 -8.92 1.72
CA ILE A 192 -23.72 -8.78 1.07
C ILE A 192 -23.49 -7.33 0.66
N SER A 193 -24.48 -6.67 0.09
CA SER A 193 -24.37 -5.26 -0.31
C SER A 193 -24.15 -4.34 0.90
N ALA A 194 -24.87 -4.55 1.99
CA ALA A 194 -24.68 -3.81 3.24
C ALA A 194 -23.28 -4.04 3.81
N ALA A 195 -22.82 -5.29 3.87
CA ALA A 195 -21.47 -5.65 4.33
C ALA A 195 -20.38 -5.02 3.46
N THR A 196 -20.54 -5.01 2.14
CA THR A 196 -19.62 -4.37 1.20
C THR A 196 -19.56 -2.87 1.41
N LEU A 197 -20.70 -2.19 1.55
CA LEU A 197 -20.74 -0.75 1.83
C LEU A 197 -20.03 -0.41 3.15
N MET A 198 -20.24 -1.20 4.20
CA MET A 198 -19.55 -1.02 5.48
C MET A 198 -18.03 -1.19 5.33
N SER A 199 -17.59 -2.16 4.55
CA SER A 199 -16.16 -2.44 4.35
C SER A 199 -15.44 -1.33 3.56
N ILE A 200 -16.12 -0.69 2.63
CA ILE A 200 -15.56 0.38 1.79
C ILE A 200 -15.67 1.75 2.46
N ALA A 201 -16.60 1.94 3.39
CA ALA A 201 -16.89 3.25 4.00
C ALA A 201 -15.64 3.98 4.54
N PRO A 202 -14.71 3.36 5.30
CA PRO A 202 -13.51 4.06 5.78
C PRO A 202 -12.62 4.54 4.65
N LEU A 203 -12.48 3.77 3.58
CA LEU A 203 -11.68 4.14 2.41
C LEU A 203 -12.30 5.31 1.65
N LEU A 204 -13.62 5.29 1.44
CA LEU A 204 -14.37 6.39 0.83
C LEU A 204 -14.26 7.68 1.64
N ILE A 205 -14.43 7.59 2.95
CA ILE A 205 -14.30 8.75 3.85
C ILE A 205 -12.88 9.33 3.75
N THR A 206 -11.87 8.47 3.82
CA THR A 206 -10.47 8.89 3.68
C THR A 206 -10.22 9.57 2.33
N PHE A 207 -10.73 8.99 1.24
CA PHE A 207 -10.62 9.58 -0.09
C PHE A 207 -11.31 10.95 -0.18
N LEU A 208 -12.54 11.08 0.33
CA LEU A 208 -13.27 12.36 0.32
C LEU A 208 -12.56 13.47 1.10
N ILE A 209 -11.90 13.12 2.21
CA ILE A 209 -11.11 14.07 3.01
C ILE A 209 -9.87 14.52 2.23
N PHE A 210 -9.16 13.59 1.60
CA PHE A 210 -7.86 13.85 0.97
C PHE A 210 -7.92 14.09 -0.54
N GLN A 211 -9.08 14.06 -1.19
CA GLN A 211 -9.23 14.18 -2.64
C GLN A 211 -8.57 15.44 -3.23
N ARG A 212 -8.63 16.58 -2.50
CA ARG A 212 -8.01 17.84 -2.98
C ARG A 212 -6.48 17.74 -3.03
N GLN A 213 -5.86 17.13 -2.01
CA GLN A 213 -4.43 16.91 -1.96
C GLN A 213 -3.98 15.93 -3.07
N PHE A 214 -4.81 14.94 -3.36
CA PHE A 214 -4.58 13.97 -4.42
C PHE A 214 -4.54 14.65 -5.80
N VAL A 215 -5.57 15.41 -6.12
CA VAL A 215 -5.64 16.16 -7.40
C VAL A 215 -4.46 17.12 -7.55
N GLN A 216 -4.10 17.87 -6.50
CA GLN A 216 -2.97 18.79 -6.52
C GLN A 216 -1.63 18.07 -6.71
N ALA A 217 -1.44 16.91 -6.11
CA ALA A 217 -0.23 16.12 -6.28
C ALA A 217 -0.04 15.67 -7.73
N PHE A 218 -1.10 15.18 -8.38
CA PHE A 218 -1.05 14.75 -9.78
C PHE A 218 -0.91 15.92 -10.76
N LEU A 219 -1.58 17.04 -10.54
CA LEU A 219 -1.46 18.22 -11.40
C LEU A 219 -0.06 18.81 -11.40
N ARG A 220 0.64 18.80 -10.26
CA ARG A 220 2.04 19.27 -10.17
C ARG A 220 3.04 18.35 -10.87
N THR A 221 2.72 17.07 -10.99
CA THR A 221 3.58 16.09 -11.68
C THR A 221 3.36 16.07 -13.20
N GLY A 222 2.21 16.55 -13.67
CA GLY A 222 1.80 16.53 -15.09
C GLY A 222 2.00 17.83 -15.87
N ILE A 223 2.42 18.92 -15.23
CA ILE A 223 2.67 20.22 -15.89
C ILE A 223 4.17 20.49 -15.94
N LYS A 224 4.80 20.01 -16.98
CA LYS A 224 6.01 20.57 -17.60
C LYS A 224 5.87 20.46 -19.10
#